data_29d4f8959ddf280ff05c0e0066c0373d
#
_entry.id   29d4f8959ddf280ff05c0e0066c0373d
#
_cell.length_a   1.000
_cell.length_b   1.000
_cell.length_c   1.000
_cell.angle_alpha   90.00
_cell.angle_beta   90.00
_cell.angle_gamma   90.00
#
_symmetry.space_group_name_H-M   'P 1'
#
loop_
_entity.id
_entity.type
_entity.pdbx_description
1 polymer ?
#
loop_
_entity_poly.entity_id
_entity_poly.type
_entity_poly.pdbx_seq_one_letter_code
_entity_poly.pdbx_strand_id
1 'polypeptide(L)'
;MGKALIVYAGRSGETKRIADLIAEGIRIQGSEASVVNITKVKKVEDLEGFDAYVFGSATYHGEMMQGMKTMLFLAEKTGLEGKVGGSFGAFGWSGEAPGRIFDTMQNIFKMDMVNGPLMLKSALLGGGVEMAQGYGKDIAKKF
;
A
#
# COMPACT_ATOMS: atom_id res chain seq x y z
N MET A 1 -6.32 18.49 -6.22
CA MET A 1 -6.72 17.42 -5.30
C MET A 1 -6.62 16.09 -6.03
N GLY A 2 -5.91 15.12 -5.44
CA GLY A 2 -5.67 13.84 -6.09
C GLY A 2 -6.44 12.71 -5.46
N LYS A 3 -6.31 11.53 -6.05
CA LYS A 3 -6.92 10.30 -5.56
C LYS A 3 -5.88 9.22 -5.37
N ALA A 4 -5.93 8.53 -4.24
CA ALA A 4 -5.06 7.39 -3.96
C ALA A 4 -5.88 6.11 -3.85
N LEU A 5 -5.31 5.01 -4.34
CA LEU A 5 -5.88 3.68 -4.17
C LEU A 5 -4.98 2.90 -3.23
N ILE A 6 -5.56 2.37 -2.16
CA ILE A 6 -4.84 1.55 -1.19
C ILE A 6 -5.40 0.14 -1.28
N VAL A 7 -4.56 -0.82 -1.65
CA VAL A 7 -4.96 -2.23 -1.78
C VAL A 7 -4.22 -3.04 -0.73
N TYR A 8 -4.95 -3.85 0.03
CA TYR A 8 -4.35 -4.64 1.09
C TYR A 8 -4.73 -6.11 0.98
N ALA A 9 -3.83 -6.97 1.46
CA ALA A 9 -4.06 -8.40 1.59
C ALA A 9 -3.65 -8.82 2.99
N GLY A 10 -4.57 -9.37 3.78
CA GLY A 10 -4.31 -9.80 5.15
C GLY A 10 -5.43 -10.67 5.67
N ARG A 11 -5.13 -11.42 6.74
CA ARG A 11 -6.10 -12.35 7.34
C ARG A 11 -6.66 -11.84 8.66
N SER A 12 -5.83 -11.17 9.48
CA SER A 12 -6.19 -10.83 10.85
C SER A 12 -6.82 -9.47 11.04
N GLY A 13 -6.88 -8.66 9.98
CA GLY A 13 -7.39 -7.29 10.09
C GLY A 13 -6.32 -6.26 10.43
N GLU A 14 -5.12 -6.67 10.81
CA GLU A 14 -4.05 -5.72 11.12
C GLU A 14 -3.61 -4.95 9.90
N THR A 15 -3.46 -5.63 8.76
CA THR A 15 -3.07 -4.98 7.52
C THR A 15 -4.15 -3.98 7.07
N LYS A 16 -5.42 -4.36 7.23
CA LYS A 16 -6.53 -3.45 6.91
C LYS A 16 -6.50 -2.20 7.79
N ARG A 17 -6.21 -2.38 9.08
CA ARG A 17 -6.16 -1.25 10.01
C ARG A 17 -5.06 -0.25 9.60
N ILE A 18 -3.90 -0.76 9.21
CA ILE A 18 -2.82 0.08 8.72
C ILE A 18 -3.26 0.82 7.45
N ALA A 19 -3.91 0.11 6.53
CA ALA A 19 -4.42 0.71 5.30
C ALA A 19 -5.40 1.84 5.60
N ASP A 20 -6.32 1.62 6.53
CA ASP A 20 -7.31 2.65 6.92
C ASP A 20 -6.64 3.89 7.51
N LEU A 21 -5.58 3.72 8.30
CA LEU A 21 -4.84 4.84 8.89
C LEU A 21 -4.04 5.62 7.85
N ILE A 22 -3.47 4.93 6.87
CA ILE A 22 -2.80 5.58 5.75
C ILE A 22 -3.81 6.43 4.98
N ALA A 23 -4.99 5.87 4.70
CA ALA A 23 -6.05 6.59 4.01
C ALA A 23 -6.48 7.83 4.79
N GLU A 24 -6.57 7.71 6.11
CA GLU A 24 -6.91 8.83 6.98
C GLU A 24 -5.89 9.96 6.84
N GLY A 25 -4.60 9.62 6.84
CA GLY A 25 -3.53 10.61 6.63
C GLY A 25 -3.63 11.31 5.29
N ILE A 26 -3.96 10.57 4.25
CA ILE A 26 -4.15 11.13 2.91
C ILE A 26 -5.33 12.11 2.91
N ARG A 27 -6.43 11.75 3.54
CA ARG A 27 -7.62 12.59 3.63
C ARG A 27 -7.39 13.86 4.45
N ILE A 28 -6.59 13.76 5.49
CA ILE A 28 -6.22 14.93 6.30
C ILE A 28 -5.51 15.98 5.45
N GLN A 29 -4.74 15.55 4.45
CA GLN A 29 -4.05 16.46 3.54
C GLN A 29 -4.95 16.99 2.42
N GLY A 30 -6.23 16.61 2.40
CA GLY A 30 -7.18 17.13 1.44
C GLY A 30 -7.36 16.32 0.17
N SER A 31 -6.72 15.15 0.07
CA SER A 31 -6.88 14.27 -1.09
C SER A 31 -7.88 13.17 -0.81
N GLU A 32 -8.34 12.50 -1.86
CA GLU A 32 -9.24 11.35 -1.72
C GLU A 32 -8.43 10.06 -1.58
N ALA A 33 -8.97 9.10 -0.85
CA ALA A 33 -8.34 7.78 -0.69
C ALA A 33 -9.42 6.70 -0.63
N SER A 34 -9.20 5.64 -1.39
CA SER A 34 -10.06 4.46 -1.39
C SER A 34 -9.27 3.28 -0.84
N VAL A 35 -9.86 2.53 0.09
CA VAL A 35 -9.24 1.35 0.68
C VAL A 35 -9.98 0.13 0.15
N VAL A 36 -9.24 -0.78 -0.47
CA VAL A 36 -9.83 -1.93 -1.16
C VAL A 36 -9.12 -3.21 -0.74
N ASN A 37 -9.91 -4.22 -0.37
CA ASN A 37 -9.38 -5.56 -0.12
C ASN A 37 -8.94 -6.16 -1.46
N ILE A 38 -7.84 -6.91 -1.45
CA ILE A 38 -7.29 -7.55 -2.65
C ILE A 38 -8.34 -8.39 -3.41
N THR A 39 -9.33 -8.93 -2.70
CA THR A 39 -10.38 -9.74 -3.31
C THR A 39 -11.27 -8.95 -4.27
N LYS A 40 -11.24 -7.62 -4.19
CA LYS A 40 -12.03 -6.75 -5.05
C LYS A 40 -11.29 -6.33 -6.33
N VAL A 41 -10.00 -6.64 -6.42
CA VAL A 41 -9.20 -6.29 -7.60
C VAL A 41 -9.14 -7.51 -8.49
N LYS A 42 -9.88 -7.48 -9.61
CA LYS A 42 -10.01 -8.63 -10.50
C LYS A 42 -9.56 -8.36 -11.92
N LYS A 43 -9.45 -7.09 -12.30
CA LYS A 43 -9.09 -6.71 -13.67
C LYS A 43 -8.31 -5.39 -13.67
N VAL A 44 -7.67 -5.11 -14.79
CA VAL A 44 -6.82 -3.91 -14.95
C VAL A 44 -7.61 -2.63 -14.66
N GLU A 45 -8.86 -2.57 -15.07
CA GLU A 45 -9.71 -1.39 -14.88
C GLU A 45 -9.92 -1.06 -13.40
N ASP A 46 -9.85 -2.04 -12.52
CA ASP A 46 -9.99 -1.82 -11.08
C ASP A 46 -8.84 -1.01 -10.50
N LEU A 47 -7.72 -0.94 -11.22
CA LEU A 47 -6.51 -0.23 -10.79
C LEU A 47 -6.31 1.09 -11.54
N GLU A 48 -7.19 1.46 -12.45
CA GLU A 48 -7.02 2.67 -13.25
C GLU A 48 -7.65 3.90 -12.60
N GLY A 49 -7.15 5.07 -12.95
CA GLY A 49 -7.79 6.34 -12.59
C GLY A 49 -7.32 6.96 -11.28
N PHE A 50 -6.17 6.55 -10.75
CA PHE A 50 -5.62 7.10 -9.51
C PHE A 50 -4.30 7.81 -9.76
N ASP A 51 -3.94 8.71 -8.85
CA ASP A 51 -2.69 9.46 -8.90
C ASP A 51 -1.60 8.80 -8.06
N ALA A 52 -2.01 8.04 -7.04
CA ALA A 52 -1.09 7.34 -6.15
C ALA A 52 -1.64 5.94 -5.86
N TYR A 53 -0.72 5.01 -5.64
CA TYR A 53 -1.04 3.62 -5.36
C TYR A 53 -0.25 3.15 -4.16
N VAL A 54 -0.94 2.58 -3.17
CA VAL A 54 -0.31 2.07 -1.95
C VAL A 54 -0.72 0.62 -1.79
N PHE A 55 0.24 -0.29 -1.84
CA PHE A 55 -0.04 -1.72 -1.78
C PHE A 55 0.55 -2.32 -0.50
N GLY A 56 -0.23 -3.14 0.18
CA GLY A 56 0.20 -3.73 1.43
C GLY A 56 -0.22 -5.18 1.59
N SER A 57 0.61 -5.95 2.28
CA SER A 57 0.35 -7.37 2.53
C SER A 57 0.97 -7.80 3.84
N ALA A 58 0.32 -8.75 4.50
CA ALA A 58 0.97 -9.49 5.58
C ALA A 58 2.04 -10.40 4.98
N THR A 59 3.02 -10.77 5.81
CA THR A 59 4.11 -11.66 5.40
C THR A 59 3.82 -13.06 5.92
N TYR A 60 3.87 -14.05 5.03
CA TYR A 60 3.76 -15.47 5.37
C TYR A 60 4.93 -16.21 4.74
N HIS A 61 5.68 -16.95 5.57
CA HIS A 61 6.83 -17.73 5.12
C HIS A 61 7.84 -16.89 4.33
N GLY A 62 8.07 -15.65 4.78
CA GLY A 62 9.01 -14.75 4.13
C GLY A 62 8.50 -14.12 2.85
N GLU A 63 7.21 -14.25 2.54
CA GLU A 63 6.62 -13.77 1.29
C GLU A 63 5.32 -13.03 1.53
N MET A 64 4.93 -12.22 0.53
CA MET A 64 3.61 -11.61 0.52
C MET A 64 2.54 -12.66 0.23
N MET A 65 1.29 -12.35 0.54
CA MET A 65 0.17 -13.24 0.24
C MET A 65 0.02 -13.44 -1.26
N GLN A 66 -0.42 -14.66 -1.67
CA GLN A 66 -0.56 -15.01 -3.07
C GLN A 66 -1.47 -14.04 -3.84
N GLY A 67 -2.55 -13.59 -3.21
CA GLY A 67 -3.45 -12.62 -3.86
C GLY A 67 -2.75 -11.33 -4.23
N MET A 68 -1.81 -10.87 -3.40
CA MET A 68 -1.03 -9.68 -3.69
C MET A 68 -0.10 -9.92 -4.88
N LYS A 69 0.55 -11.09 -4.95
CA LYS A 69 1.39 -11.44 -6.10
C LYS A 69 0.60 -11.39 -7.39
N THR A 70 -0.59 -11.98 -7.39
CA THR A 70 -1.47 -11.98 -8.56
C THR A 70 -1.85 -10.55 -8.96
N MET A 71 -2.18 -9.72 -7.99
CA MET A 71 -2.55 -8.33 -8.25
C MET A 71 -1.38 -7.54 -8.83
N LEU A 72 -0.15 -7.80 -8.35
CA LEU A 72 1.03 -7.10 -8.88
C LEU A 72 1.27 -7.41 -10.37
N PHE A 73 0.98 -8.64 -10.82
CA PHE A 73 1.02 -8.94 -12.25
C PHE A 73 -0.01 -8.12 -13.03
N LEU A 74 -1.19 -7.94 -12.44
CA LEU A 74 -2.23 -7.12 -13.03
C LEU A 74 -1.81 -5.65 -13.09
N ALA A 75 -1.20 -5.17 -12.00
CA ALA A 75 -0.74 -3.79 -11.89
C ALA A 75 0.33 -3.45 -12.94
N GLU A 76 1.17 -4.42 -13.27
CA GLU A 76 2.21 -4.22 -14.28
C GLU A 76 1.62 -3.80 -15.63
N LYS A 77 0.39 -4.21 -15.91
CA LYS A 77 -0.29 -3.94 -17.18
C LYS A 77 -1.03 -2.60 -17.19
N THR A 78 -1.08 -1.89 -16.08
CA THR A 78 -1.88 -0.65 -15.97
C THR A 78 -1.11 0.61 -16.29
N GLY A 79 0.20 0.55 -16.47
CA GLY A 79 0.99 1.73 -16.79
C GLY A 79 1.16 2.67 -15.62
N LEU A 80 1.71 2.17 -14.53
CA LEU A 80 1.89 2.96 -13.29
C LEU A 80 3.19 3.78 -13.26
N GLU A 81 3.97 3.78 -14.35
CA GLU A 81 5.25 4.50 -14.40
C GLU A 81 5.06 5.97 -14.03
N GLY A 82 5.89 6.45 -13.12
CA GLY A 82 5.86 7.84 -12.68
C GLY A 82 4.78 8.17 -11.65
N LYS A 83 3.83 7.26 -11.40
CA LYS A 83 2.81 7.48 -10.38
C LYS A 83 3.43 7.38 -9.00
N VAL A 84 2.85 8.12 -8.06
CA VAL A 84 3.30 8.09 -6.66
C VAL A 84 2.94 6.75 -6.05
N GLY A 85 3.85 6.15 -5.30
CA GLY A 85 3.61 4.84 -4.71
C GLY A 85 4.12 4.71 -3.29
N GLY A 86 3.54 3.73 -2.59
CA GLY A 86 3.97 3.34 -1.25
C GLY A 86 3.67 1.88 -1.01
N SER A 87 4.32 1.29 -0.02
CA SER A 87 4.06 -0.09 0.38
C SER A 87 4.01 -0.20 1.90
N PHE A 88 3.28 -1.18 2.39
CA PHE A 88 3.10 -1.35 3.83
C PHE A 88 2.77 -2.79 4.18
N GLY A 89 2.84 -3.10 5.46
CA GLY A 89 2.38 -4.39 5.94
C GLY A 89 2.55 -4.53 7.44
N ALA A 90 1.75 -5.43 8.02
CA ALA A 90 1.91 -5.88 9.38
C ALA A 90 2.86 -7.08 9.36
N PHE A 91 3.71 -7.20 10.38
CA PHE A 91 4.64 -8.32 10.46
C PHE A 91 4.56 -8.98 11.84
N GLY A 92 4.83 -10.31 11.87
CA GLY A 92 4.97 -11.04 13.11
C GLY A 92 6.43 -11.42 13.31
N TRP A 93 6.83 -12.57 12.74
CA TRP A 93 8.21 -13.04 12.82
C TRP A 93 9.13 -12.33 11.84
N SER A 94 8.61 -11.98 10.66
CA SER A 94 9.39 -11.37 9.61
C SER A 94 8.51 -10.37 8.87
N GLY A 95 9.12 -9.49 8.08
CA GLY A 95 8.41 -8.42 7.41
C GLY A 95 8.85 -8.23 5.97
N GLU A 96 9.11 -9.30 5.23
CA GLU A 96 9.63 -9.22 3.87
C GLU A 96 8.62 -8.68 2.85
N ALA A 97 7.31 -8.90 3.08
CA ALA A 97 6.30 -8.53 2.09
C ALA A 97 6.33 -7.05 1.69
N PRO A 98 6.35 -6.08 2.63
CA PRO A 98 6.38 -4.67 2.22
C PRO A 98 7.60 -4.30 1.39
N GLY A 99 8.78 -4.85 1.74
CA GLY A 99 10.00 -4.59 0.99
C GLY A 99 9.96 -5.18 -0.42
N ARG A 100 9.41 -6.37 -0.57
CA ARG A 100 9.28 -7.00 -1.88
C ARG A 100 8.29 -6.24 -2.76
N ILE A 101 7.20 -5.78 -2.18
CA ILE A 101 6.22 -4.94 -2.89
C ILE A 101 6.89 -3.63 -3.31
N PHE A 102 7.62 -3.01 -2.39
CA PHE A 102 8.34 -1.77 -2.65
C PHE A 102 9.30 -1.92 -3.83
N ASP A 103 10.10 -2.98 -3.82
CA ASP A 103 11.08 -3.22 -4.88
C ASP A 103 10.40 -3.42 -6.24
N THR A 104 9.28 -4.12 -6.25
CA THR A 104 8.51 -4.34 -7.47
C THR A 104 7.98 -3.02 -8.03
N MET A 105 7.39 -2.20 -7.17
CA MET A 105 6.82 -0.91 -7.56
C MET A 105 7.91 0.04 -8.06
N GLN A 106 9.03 0.08 -7.38
CA GLN A 106 10.12 0.99 -7.73
C GLN A 106 10.90 0.54 -8.96
N ASN A 107 11.27 -0.73 -9.02
CA ASN A 107 12.21 -1.23 -10.03
C ASN A 107 11.52 -1.77 -11.28
N ILE A 108 10.33 -2.33 -11.15
CA ILE A 108 9.60 -2.91 -12.28
C ILE A 108 8.57 -1.93 -12.81
N PHE A 109 7.76 -1.36 -11.94
CA PHE A 109 6.71 -0.41 -12.36
C PHE A 109 7.24 1.01 -12.57
N LYS A 110 8.45 1.31 -12.10
CA LYS A 110 9.08 2.62 -12.23
C LYS A 110 8.25 3.74 -11.60
N MET A 111 7.71 3.47 -10.43
CA MET A 111 6.91 4.44 -9.69
C MET A 111 7.79 5.36 -8.85
N ASP A 112 7.24 6.52 -8.50
CA ASP A 112 7.89 7.46 -7.58
C ASP A 112 7.52 7.06 -6.15
N MET A 113 8.37 6.26 -5.53
CA MET A 113 8.09 5.71 -4.21
C MET A 113 8.35 6.72 -3.10
N VAL A 114 7.44 6.79 -2.14
CA VAL A 114 7.52 7.71 -1.01
C VAL A 114 8.11 6.97 0.19
N ASN A 115 9.21 7.53 0.72
CA ASN A 115 9.91 6.96 1.88
C ASN A 115 10.31 5.50 1.60
N GLY A 116 10.50 4.70 2.64
CA GLY A 116 10.67 3.27 2.50
C GLY A 116 9.34 2.55 2.70
N PRO A 117 9.35 1.22 2.71
CA PRO A 117 8.14 0.49 3.05
C PRO A 117 7.77 0.73 4.52
N LEU A 118 6.48 0.89 4.79
CA LEU A 118 5.98 1.05 6.15
C LEU A 118 5.74 -0.33 6.75
N MET A 119 6.49 -0.68 7.80
CA MET A 119 6.35 -1.98 8.45
C MET A 119 5.99 -1.77 9.91
N LEU A 120 4.84 -2.28 10.31
CA LEU A 120 4.36 -2.18 11.68
C LEU A 120 4.01 -3.56 12.21
N LYS A 121 4.37 -3.83 13.47
CA LYS A 121 3.96 -5.07 14.11
C LYS A 121 2.45 -5.03 14.38
N SER A 122 1.98 -3.88 14.83
CA SER A 122 0.55 -3.60 14.99
C SER A 122 0.34 -2.09 14.93
N ALA A 123 -0.76 -1.67 14.33
CA ALA A 123 -1.11 -0.25 14.28
C ALA A 123 -1.37 0.33 15.68
N LEU A 124 -1.66 -0.52 16.66
CA LEU A 124 -1.98 -0.09 18.02
C LEU A 124 -0.76 -0.01 18.95
N LEU A 125 0.42 -0.43 18.48
CA LEU A 125 1.62 -0.46 19.29
C LEU A 125 2.60 0.64 18.92
N GLY A 126 3.27 1.20 19.93
CA GLY A 126 4.46 2.02 19.74
C GLY A 126 4.35 3.20 18.79
N GLY A 127 3.25 3.93 18.79
CA GLY A 127 3.09 5.06 17.89
C GLY A 127 2.70 4.66 16.46
N GLY A 128 2.17 3.43 16.28
CA GLY A 128 1.78 2.93 14.96
C GLY A 128 0.72 3.78 14.28
N VAL A 129 -0.21 4.36 15.04
CA VAL A 129 -1.24 5.22 14.48
C VAL A 129 -0.60 6.44 13.81
N GLU A 130 0.29 7.12 14.54
CA GLU A 130 0.96 8.31 14.02
C GLU A 130 1.85 7.99 12.84
N MET A 131 2.52 6.84 12.86
CA MET A 131 3.39 6.41 11.76
C MET A 131 2.59 6.14 10.49
N ALA A 132 1.45 5.45 10.61
CA ALA A 132 0.61 5.13 9.46
C ALA A 132 -0.04 6.38 8.89
N GLN A 133 -0.59 7.23 9.75
CA GLN A 133 -1.17 8.50 9.31
C GLN A 133 -0.12 9.40 8.68
N GLY A 134 1.08 9.47 9.29
CA GLY A 134 2.18 10.24 8.76
C GLY A 134 2.64 9.76 7.40
N TYR A 135 2.65 8.46 7.20
CA TYR A 135 2.98 7.87 5.90
C TYR A 135 1.97 8.32 4.83
N GLY A 136 0.69 8.30 5.16
CA GLY A 136 -0.36 8.78 4.27
C GLY A 136 -0.21 10.26 3.94
N LYS A 137 0.13 11.08 4.94
CA LYS A 137 0.36 12.50 4.72
C LYS A 137 1.53 12.73 3.79
N ASP A 138 2.61 11.98 3.95
CA ASP A 138 3.80 12.10 3.10
C ASP A 138 3.49 11.70 1.65
N ILE A 139 2.70 10.66 1.47
CA ILE A 139 2.25 10.24 0.14
C ILE A 139 1.44 11.37 -0.51
N ALA A 140 0.48 11.92 0.23
CA ALA A 140 -0.42 12.95 -0.30
C ALA A 140 0.30 14.23 -0.69
N LYS A 141 1.45 14.51 -0.09
CA LYS A 141 2.24 15.69 -0.43
C LYS A 141 2.87 15.60 -1.81
N LYS A 142 2.89 14.43 -2.41
CA LYS A 142 3.54 14.20 -3.69
C LYS A 142 2.58 14.21 -4.88
N PHE A 143 1.30 14.30 -4.65
CA PHE A 143 0.35 14.31 -5.74
C PHE A 143 -0.80 15.28 -5.52
#